data_324ce65f9042a51f3c10105fbbf29ee0
#
_entry.id   324ce65f9042a51f3c10105fbbf29ee0
#
_cell.length_a   1.000
_cell.length_b   1.000
_cell.length_c   1.000
_cell.angle_alpha   90.00
_cell.angle_beta   90.00
_cell.angle_gamma   90.00
#
_symmetry.space_group_name_H-M   'P 1'
#
loop_
_entity.id
_entity.type
_entity.pdbx_description
1 polymer ?
#
loop_
_entity_poly.entity_id
_entity_poly.type
_entity_poly.pdbx_seq_one_letter_code
_entity_poly.pdbx_strand_id
1 'polypeptide(L)'
;LISAFSKAMGEKEEKSQQAKTLEYDFSGKHILLVEDNMINTEVAVMLLKSKGFSVDTAENGLRAIEIFNKSQNGNNDAILMDIRMPIMDGLTAASNIRHLSNGDAKTIPIIAMTANAFDDDIEKSKAAGMNAHLAKPIEPDKLYQTLYDFIFEQDK
;
A
#
# COMPACT_ATOMS: atom_id res chain seq x y z
N LEU A 1 39.92 6.69 9.32
CA LEU A 1 39.60 6.97 9.25
C LEU A 1 39.22 7.32 9.48
N ILE A 2 39.20 7.31 9.40
CA ILE A 2 38.79 7.72 9.40
C ILE A 2 38.53 8.12 9.26
N SER A 3 38.72 8.20 8.89
CA SER A 3 38.48 8.75 8.54
C SER A 3 38.14 9.04 8.57
N ALA A 4 38.34 9.00 8.46
CA ALA A 4 38.05 9.57 8.28
C ALA A 4 37.55 9.87 8.93
N PHE A 5 37.65 9.92 9.38
CA PHE A 5 36.99 10.41 9.88
C PHE A 5 36.36 11.05 10.31
N SER A 6 36.21 11.49 10.52
CA SER A 6 35.51 12.46 11.12
C SER A 6 34.56 13.13 10.21
N LYS A 7 34.90 13.52 9.32
CA LYS A 7 34.03 13.96 8.31
C LYS A 7 32.86 13.09 8.19
N ALA A 8 32.91 12.11 8.85
CA ALA A 8 32.04 11.05 8.59
C ALA A 8 30.76 11.08 9.34
N MET A 9 30.55 11.99 10.25
CA MET A 9 29.35 11.95 11.06
C MET A 9 28.09 12.13 10.23
N GLY A 10 28.04 13.16 9.41
CA GLY A 10 26.88 13.36 8.57
C GLY A 10 26.74 12.28 7.52
N GLU A 11 27.85 11.80 7.04
CA GLU A 11 27.79 10.74 6.05
C GLU A 11 27.20 9.46 6.63
N LYS A 12 27.53 9.17 7.87
CA LYS A 12 26.96 7.98 8.51
C LYS A 12 25.46 8.10 8.62
N GLU A 13 24.96 9.26 8.96
CA GLU A 13 23.52 9.45 9.06
C GLU A 13 22.84 9.28 7.71
N GLU A 14 23.44 9.83 6.68
CA GLU A 14 22.88 9.68 5.35
C GLU A 14 22.88 8.23 4.90
N LYS A 15 23.96 7.53 5.18
CA LYS A 15 24.04 6.12 4.82
C LYS A 15 23.01 5.30 5.56
N SER A 16 22.76 5.63 6.82
CA SER A 16 21.76 4.92 7.58
C SER A 16 20.37 5.08 6.96
N GLN A 17 20.02 6.28 6.54
CA GLN A 17 18.74 6.49 5.90
C GLN A 17 18.64 5.78 4.57
N GLN A 18 19.70 5.82 3.78
CA GLN A 18 19.70 5.12 2.51
C GLN A 18 19.63 3.62 2.71
N ALA A 19 20.35 3.12 3.69
CA ALA A 19 20.32 1.69 3.97
C ALA A 19 18.93 1.25 4.40
N LYS A 20 18.24 2.09 5.18
CA LYS A 20 16.90 1.76 5.62
C LYS A 20 15.97 1.63 4.42
N THR A 21 16.04 2.57 3.48
CA THR A 21 15.23 2.52 2.27
C THR A 21 15.58 1.30 1.43
N LEU A 22 16.86 1.00 1.32
CA LEU A 22 17.33 -0.13 0.52
C LEU A 22 17.02 -1.47 1.17
N GLU A 23 16.77 -1.48 2.48
CA GLU A 23 16.50 -2.73 3.18
C GLU A 23 15.13 -3.30 2.87
N TYR A 24 14.23 -2.50 2.33
CA TYR A 24 12.91 -3.03 2.01
C TYR A 24 13.01 -4.01 0.87
N ASP A 25 12.61 -5.23 1.13
CA ASP A 25 12.60 -6.29 0.15
C ASP A 25 11.27 -7.01 0.26
N PHE A 26 10.42 -6.79 -0.74
CA PHE A 26 9.11 -7.37 -0.78
C PHE A 26 9.01 -8.46 -1.83
N SER A 27 10.13 -9.10 -2.14
CA SER A 27 10.15 -10.18 -3.13
C SER A 27 9.15 -11.26 -2.75
N GLY A 28 8.37 -11.70 -3.70
CA GLY A 28 7.36 -12.73 -3.45
C GLY A 28 6.05 -12.21 -2.92
N LYS A 29 5.95 -10.92 -2.62
CA LYS A 29 4.72 -10.34 -2.13
C LYS A 29 3.92 -9.73 -3.26
N HIS A 30 2.61 -9.66 -3.09
CA HIS A 30 1.71 -9.25 -4.15
C HIS A 30 0.75 -8.17 -3.65
N ILE A 31 0.57 -7.13 -4.46
CA ILE A 31 -0.32 -6.01 -4.14
C ILE A 31 -1.42 -5.92 -5.19
N LEU A 32 -2.64 -5.70 -4.74
CA LEU A 32 -3.73 -5.27 -5.61
C LEU A 32 -3.81 -3.75 -5.49
N LEU A 33 -3.53 -3.06 -6.58
CA LEU A 33 -3.52 -1.60 -6.61
C LEU A 33 -4.77 -1.12 -7.33
N VAL A 34 -5.56 -0.30 -6.64
CA VAL A 34 -6.83 0.19 -7.18
C VAL A 34 -6.73 1.70 -7.30
N GLU A 35 -6.70 2.18 -8.53
CA GLU A 35 -6.48 3.59 -8.84
C GLU A 35 -7.07 3.87 -10.21
N ASP A 36 -7.86 4.93 -10.34
CA ASP A 36 -8.51 5.24 -11.60
C ASP A 36 -7.67 6.13 -12.52
N ASN A 37 -6.65 6.78 -11.99
CA ASN A 37 -5.81 7.67 -12.78
C ASN A 37 -4.60 6.89 -13.31
N MET A 38 -4.45 6.86 -14.63
CA MET A 38 -3.41 6.05 -15.24
C MET A 38 -2.00 6.48 -14.82
N ILE A 39 -1.77 7.79 -14.69
CA ILE A 39 -0.45 8.28 -14.31
C ILE A 39 -0.14 7.88 -12.88
N ASN A 40 -1.09 8.02 -11.98
CA ASN A 40 -0.90 7.60 -10.60
C ASN A 40 -0.64 6.10 -10.52
N THR A 41 -1.35 5.33 -11.33
CA THR A 41 -1.14 3.89 -11.38
C THR A 41 0.28 3.56 -11.79
N GLU A 42 0.77 4.21 -12.84
CA GLU A 42 2.12 3.93 -13.34
C GLU A 42 3.17 4.25 -12.29
N VAL A 43 3.02 5.38 -11.61
CA VAL A 43 3.97 5.77 -10.58
C VAL A 43 3.98 4.76 -9.45
N ALA A 44 2.80 4.38 -8.96
CA ALA A 44 2.71 3.44 -7.85
C ALA A 44 3.24 2.08 -8.24
N VAL A 45 2.93 1.60 -9.44
CA VAL A 45 3.44 0.32 -9.92
C VAL A 45 4.97 0.33 -9.97
N MET A 46 5.53 1.42 -10.46
CA MET A 46 6.99 1.54 -10.53
C MET A 46 7.61 1.46 -9.13
N LEU A 47 7.05 2.20 -8.19
CA LEU A 47 7.56 2.19 -6.82
C LEU A 47 7.47 0.80 -6.19
N LEU A 48 6.33 0.13 -6.39
CA LEU A 48 6.13 -1.18 -5.81
C LEU A 48 7.04 -2.22 -6.43
N LYS A 49 7.14 -2.23 -7.75
CA LYS A 49 7.98 -3.22 -8.42
C LYS A 49 9.46 -3.03 -8.10
N SER A 50 9.87 -1.79 -7.86
CA SER A 50 11.27 -1.54 -7.55
C SER A 50 11.71 -2.22 -6.26
N LYS A 51 10.77 -2.59 -5.41
CA LYS A 51 11.08 -3.28 -4.16
C LYS A 51 10.67 -4.75 -4.18
N GLY A 52 10.33 -5.29 -5.32
CA GLY A 52 10.10 -6.72 -5.46
C GLY A 52 8.65 -7.17 -5.51
N PHE A 53 7.71 -6.25 -5.35
CA PHE A 53 6.30 -6.62 -5.41
C PHE A 53 5.87 -7.06 -6.81
N SER A 54 4.95 -8.01 -6.86
CA SER A 54 4.11 -8.23 -8.02
C SER A 54 2.84 -7.42 -7.82
N VAL A 55 2.30 -6.85 -8.89
CA VAL A 55 1.18 -5.92 -8.79
C VAL A 55 0.12 -6.24 -9.81
N ASP A 56 -1.12 -6.40 -9.33
CA ASP A 56 -2.30 -6.38 -10.20
C ASP A 56 -2.96 -5.03 -10.04
N THR A 57 -3.54 -4.52 -11.10
CA THR A 57 -4.18 -3.21 -11.05
C THR A 57 -5.65 -3.30 -11.37
N ALA A 58 -6.43 -2.44 -10.73
CA ALA A 58 -7.86 -2.26 -11.01
C ALA A 58 -8.13 -0.78 -11.16
N GLU A 59 -9.03 -0.43 -12.06
CA GLU A 59 -9.31 0.96 -12.38
C GLU A 59 -10.48 1.54 -11.61
N ASN A 60 -11.21 0.71 -10.87
CA ASN A 60 -12.29 1.17 -10.01
C ASN A 60 -12.58 0.09 -8.98
N GLY A 61 -13.50 0.43 -8.05
CA GLY A 61 -13.81 -0.48 -6.96
C GLY A 61 -14.48 -1.77 -7.39
N LEU A 62 -15.34 -1.69 -8.41
CA LEU A 62 -16.01 -2.88 -8.89
C LEU A 62 -15.00 -3.88 -9.47
N ARG A 63 -14.07 -3.38 -10.26
CA ARG A 63 -13.04 -4.23 -10.84
C ARG A 63 -12.15 -4.84 -9.75
N ALA A 64 -11.87 -4.06 -8.71
CA ALA A 64 -11.08 -4.55 -7.58
C ALA A 64 -11.76 -5.73 -6.91
N ILE A 65 -13.06 -5.64 -6.71
CA ILE A 65 -13.82 -6.73 -6.09
C ILE A 65 -13.75 -7.98 -6.97
N GLU A 66 -13.91 -7.82 -8.28
CA GLU A 66 -13.84 -8.93 -9.21
C GLU A 66 -12.50 -9.63 -9.15
N ILE A 67 -11.42 -8.84 -9.19
CA ILE A 67 -10.07 -9.40 -9.17
C ILE A 67 -9.82 -10.11 -7.85
N PHE A 68 -10.18 -9.47 -6.75
CA PHE A 68 -9.94 -10.06 -5.44
C PHE A 68 -10.75 -11.34 -5.25
N ASN A 69 -12.00 -11.33 -5.69
CA ASN A 69 -12.86 -12.48 -5.51
C ASN A 69 -12.38 -13.69 -6.30
N LYS A 70 -11.71 -13.46 -7.42
CA LYS A 70 -11.16 -14.54 -8.23
C LYS A 70 -9.82 -15.02 -7.75
N SER A 71 -9.15 -14.25 -6.88
CA SER A 71 -7.82 -14.63 -6.40
C SER A 71 -7.96 -15.70 -5.33
N GLN A 72 -6.89 -16.48 -5.19
CA GLN A 72 -6.84 -17.51 -4.16
C GLN A 72 -6.43 -16.91 -2.84
N ASN A 73 -6.77 -17.60 -1.76
CA ASN A 73 -6.34 -17.17 -0.44
C ASN A 73 -4.83 -17.07 -0.40
N GLY A 74 -4.34 -15.98 0.18
CA GLY A 74 -2.90 -15.75 0.31
C GLY A 74 -2.25 -15.23 -0.95
N ASN A 75 -3.01 -15.03 -2.02
CA ASN A 75 -2.44 -14.53 -3.27
C ASN A 75 -2.08 -13.05 -3.17
N ASN A 76 -2.86 -12.27 -2.44
CA ASN A 76 -2.60 -10.86 -2.24
C ASN A 76 -2.15 -10.62 -0.81
N ASP A 77 -1.15 -9.78 -0.64
CA ASP A 77 -0.64 -9.46 0.69
C ASP A 77 -1.21 -8.16 1.22
N ALA A 78 -1.63 -7.28 0.34
CA ALA A 78 -2.29 -6.03 0.74
C ALA A 78 -3.00 -5.44 -0.46
N ILE A 79 -3.92 -4.52 -0.18
CA ILE A 79 -4.63 -3.76 -1.20
C ILE A 79 -4.33 -2.29 -0.97
N LEU A 80 -3.89 -1.59 -2.03
CA LEU A 80 -3.79 -0.14 -2.02
C LEU A 80 -5.00 0.39 -2.78
N MET A 81 -5.84 1.16 -2.13
CA MET A 81 -7.14 1.53 -2.66
C MET A 81 -7.37 3.03 -2.62
N ASP A 82 -7.48 3.64 -3.79
CA ASP A 82 -7.90 5.03 -3.89
C ASP A 82 -9.33 5.15 -3.36
N ILE A 83 -9.60 6.20 -2.60
CA ILE A 83 -10.93 6.38 -2.05
C ILE A 83 -11.88 6.93 -3.10
N ARG A 84 -11.45 7.90 -3.89
CA ARG A 84 -12.34 8.59 -4.82
C ARG A 84 -12.14 8.09 -6.23
N MET A 85 -13.08 7.28 -6.69
CA MET A 85 -13.07 6.70 -8.02
C MET A 85 -14.47 6.68 -8.59
N PRO A 86 -14.58 6.68 -9.94
CA PRO A 86 -15.90 6.55 -10.56
C PRO A 86 -16.43 5.12 -10.42
N ILE A 87 -17.68 4.93 -10.72
CA ILE A 87 -18.39 3.65 -10.72
C ILE A 87 -18.58 3.11 -9.31
N MET A 88 -17.50 2.86 -8.58
CA MET A 88 -17.57 2.44 -7.19
C MET A 88 -16.36 2.99 -6.47
N ASP A 89 -16.57 3.78 -5.43
CA ASP A 89 -15.47 4.38 -4.69
C ASP A 89 -14.78 3.35 -3.79
N GLY A 90 -13.64 3.77 -3.23
CA GLY A 90 -12.84 2.85 -2.43
C GLY A 90 -13.49 2.44 -1.12
N LEU A 91 -14.26 3.33 -0.51
CA LEU A 91 -14.94 2.98 0.73
C LEU A 91 -15.96 1.86 0.51
N THR A 92 -16.77 2.01 -0.53
CA THR A 92 -17.74 0.99 -0.89
C THR A 92 -17.05 -0.32 -1.27
N ALA A 93 -15.98 -0.23 -2.04
CA ALA A 93 -15.26 -1.42 -2.46
C ALA A 93 -14.64 -2.14 -1.26
N ALA A 94 -14.05 -1.41 -0.33
CA ALA A 94 -13.46 -2.04 0.85
C ALA A 94 -14.50 -2.76 1.68
N SER A 95 -15.64 -2.11 1.90
CA SER A 95 -16.73 -2.73 2.64
C SER A 95 -17.20 -4.01 1.96
N ASN A 96 -17.37 -3.97 0.65
CA ASN A 96 -17.80 -5.14 -0.10
C ASN A 96 -16.76 -6.25 -0.06
N ILE A 97 -15.48 -5.90 -0.14
CA ILE A 97 -14.43 -6.92 -0.05
C ILE A 97 -14.49 -7.63 1.31
N ARG A 98 -14.71 -6.85 2.38
CA ARG A 98 -14.76 -7.44 3.72
C ARG A 98 -15.91 -8.42 3.88
N HIS A 99 -16.92 -8.34 3.03
CA HIS A 99 -18.08 -9.23 3.11
C HIS A 99 -17.99 -10.43 2.16
N LEU A 100 -16.92 -10.53 1.39
CA LEU A 100 -16.73 -11.68 0.52
C LEU A 100 -16.42 -12.93 1.33
N SER A 101 -16.70 -14.09 0.74
CA SER A 101 -16.45 -15.36 1.40
C SER A 101 -15.00 -15.84 1.27
N ASN A 102 -14.19 -15.17 0.48
CA ASN A 102 -12.77 -15.46 0.35
C ASN A 102 -12.11 -15.40 1.73
N GLY A 103 -11.23 -16.36 2.04
CA GLY A 103 -10.64 -16.45 3.37
C GLY A 103 -9.82 -15.25 3.79
N ASP A 104 -9.23 -14.53 2.83
CA ASP A 104 -8.43 -13.34 3.14
C ASP A 104 -9.27 -12.09 3.28
N ALA A 105 -10.56 -12.15 2.93
CA ALA A 105 -11.37 -10.95 2.80
C ALA A 105 -11.46 -10.13 4.08
N LYS A 106 -11.45 -10.78 5.22
CA LYS A 106 -11.64 -10.10 6.49
C LYS A 106 -10.34 -9.62 7.12
N THR A 107 -9.22 -10.13 6.65
CA THR A 107 -7.93 -9.87 7.30
C THR A 107 -6.91 -9.16 6.42
N ILE A 108 -7.08 -9.15 5.11
CA ILE A 108 -6.08 -8.53 4.25
C ILE A 108 -5.95 -7.04 4.56
N PRO A 109 -4.73 -6.52 4.69
CA PRO A 109 -4.58 -5.08 4.90
C PRO A 109 -5.11 -4.30 3.70
N ILE A 110 -5.97 -3.33 3.95
CA ILE A 110 -6.46 -2.41 2.92
C ILE A 110 -5.98 -1.03 3.32
N ILE A 111 -5.18 -0.43 2.47
CA ILE A 111 -4.57 0.87 2.75
C ILE A 111 -5.17 1.88 1.81
N ALA A 112 -5.84 2.89 2.36
CA ALA A 112 -6.49 3.92 1.57
C ALA A 112 -5.47 4.91 1.04
N MET A 113 -5.70 5.39 -0.18
CA MET A 113 -4.94 6.48 -0.75
C MET A 113 -5.89 7.64 -0.92
N THR A 114 -5.55 8.81 -0.38
CA THR A 114 -6.47 9.91 -0.38
C THR A 114 -5.78 11.24 -0.62
N ALA A 115 -6.44 12.12 -1.38
CA ALA A 115 -5.97 13.48 -1.55
C ALA A 115 -6.25 14.34 -0.32
N ASN A 116 -7.18 13.91 0.52
CA ASN A 116 -7.56 14.61 1.75
C ASN A 116 -7.43 13.66 2.93
N ALA A 117 -6.47 13.93 3.79
CA ALA A 117 -6.29 13.10 4.98
C ALA A 117 -6.92 13.78 6.19
N PHE A 118 -8.15 14.28 6.03
CA PHE A 118 -8.86 14.89 7.14
C PHE A 118 -9.52 13.82 8.00
N ASP A 119 -9.87 14.19 9.22
CA ASP A 119 -10.39 13.26 10.20
C ASP A 119 -11.63 12.52 9.72
N ASP A 120 -12.51 13.21 8.99
CA ASP A 120 -13.72 12.56 8.48
C ASP A 120 -13.40 11.42 7.55
N ASP A 121 -12.44 11.61 6.65
CA ASP A 121 -12.05 10.55 5.72
C ASP A 121 -11.41 9.39 6.46
N ILE A 122 -10.66 9.69 7.51
CA ILE A 122 -10.03 8.66 8.32
C ILE A 122 -11.08 7.79 8.99
N GLU A 123 -12.09 8.40 9.60
CA GLU A 123 -13.13 7.66 10.26
C GLU A 123 -13.94 6.83 9.28
N LYS A 124 -14.26 7.42 8.12
CA LYS A 124 -15.01 6.69 7.11
C LYS A 124 -14.25 5.50 6.59
N SER A 125 -12.94 5.66 6.39
CA SER A 125 -12.13 4.55 5.89
C SER A 125 -12.05 3.43 6.91
N LYS A 126 -11.92 3.75 8.19
CA LYS A 126 -11.92 2.73 9.23
C LYS A 126 -13.25 2.01 9.29
N ALA A 127 -14.35 2.74 9.19
CA ALA A 127 -15.67 2.13 9.21
C ALA A 127 -15.88 1.21 8.03
N ALA A 128 -15.25 1.50 6.90
CA ALA A 128 -15.34 0.65 5.72
C ALA A 128 -14.42 -0.56 5.80
N GLY A 129 -13.59 -0.66 6.82
CA GLY A 129 -12.70 -1.81 7.00
C GLY A 129 -11.28 -1.59 6.53
N MET A 130 -10.90 -0.36 6.25
CA MET A 130 -9.54 -0.05 5.85
C MET A 130 -8.63 0.07 7.08
N ASN A 131 -7.37 -0.30 6.91
CA ASN A 131 -6.43 -0.41 8.02
C ASN A 131 -5.54 0.81 8.21
N ALA A 132 -5.28 1.55 7.12
CA ALA A 132 -4.39 2.70 7.18
C ALA A 132 -4.68 3.61 6.00
N HIS A 133 -4.02 4.77 5.97
CA HIS A 133 -4.12 5.68 4.83
C HIS A 133 -2.79 6.28 4.48
N LEU A 134 -2.66 6.63 3.19
CA LEU A 134 -1.52 7.35 2.66
C LEU A 134 -2.06 8.57 1.94
N ALA A 135 -1.46 9.73 2.21
CA ALA A 135 -1.85 10.95 1.53
C ALA A 135 -1.21 11.00 0.15
N LYS A 136 -1.93 11.57 -0.80
CA LYS A 136 -1.38 11.82 -2.12
C LYS A 136 -0.74 13.19 -2.16
N PRO A 137 0.37 13.36 -2.84
CA PRO A 137 1.09 12.36 -3.64
C PRO A 137 1.80 11.36 -2.73
N ILE A 138 1.89 10.12 -3.20
CA ILE A 138 2.46 9.05 -2.40
C ILE A 138 3.96 9.28 -2.21
N GLU A 139 4.40 9.25 -0.97
CA GLU A 139 5.82 9.35 -0.65
C GLU A 139 6.39 7.94 -0.54
N PRO A 140 7.47 7.64 -1.26
CA PRO A 140 7.97 6.26 -1.29
C PRO A 140 8.29 5.70 0.10
N ASP A 141 8.94 6.47 0.96
CA ASP A 141 9.31 5.97 2.27
C ASP A 141 8.10 5.62 3.11
N LYS A 142 7.07 6.45 3.06
CA LYS A 142 5.84 6.17 3.81
C LYS A 142 5.11 4.97 3.25
N LEU A 143 5.11 4.85 1.92
CA LEU A 143 4.49 3.70 1.28
C LEU A 143 5.17 2.41 1.74
N TYR A 144 6.48 2.36 1.66
CA TYR A 144 7.21 1.15 2.01
C TYR A 144 7.08 0.84 3.50
N GLN A 145 7.17 1.85 4.35
CA GLN A 145 7.07 1.64 5.79
C GLN A 145 5.69 1.10 6.16
N THR A 146 4.64 1.67 5.59
CA THR A 146 3.28 1.23 5.88
C THR A 146 3.07 -0.21 5.41
N LEU A 147 3.53 -0.53 4.20
CA LEU A 147 3.39 -1.90 3.70
C LEU A 147 4.20 -2.88 4.54
N TYR A 148 5.39 -2.49 4.94
CA TYR A 148 6.21 -3.36 5.78
C TYR A 148 5.51 -3.67 7.09
N ASP A 149 4.96 -2.63 7.73
CA ASP A 149 4.29 -2.81 9.01
C ASP A 149 3.11 -3.75 8.90
N PHE A 150 2.34 -3.64 7.84
CA PHE A 150 1.15 -4.46 7.71
C PHE A 150 1.41 -5.84 7.15
N ILE A 151 2.44 -6.01 6.33
CA ILE A 151 2.72 -7.30 5.74
C ILE A 151 3.58 -8.16 6.66
N PHE A 152 4.57 -7.57 7.31
CA PHE A 152 5.55 -8.35 8.08
C PHE A 152 5.37 -8.27 9.58
N GLU A 153 4.73 -7.22 10.11
CA GLU A 153 4.68 -7.04 11.55
C GLU A 153 3.33 -7.34 12.15
N GLN A 154 2.36 -7.70 11.33
CA GLN A 154 1.02 -7.98 11.82
C GLN A 154 0.93 -9.23 12.65
N ASP A 155 1.87 -10.12 12.50
CA ASP A 155 1.82 -11.41 13.19
C ASP A 155 2.24 -11.34 14.65
N LYS A 156 2.58 -10.17 15.13
CA LYS A 156 3.03 -10.03 16.52
C LYS A 156 1.89 -9.88 17.51
#